data_882bea58373f5edc7977f8c22d6f2e99
#
_entry.id   882bea58373f5edc7977f8c22d6f2e99
#
_cell.length_a   1.000
_cell.length_b   1.000
_cell.length_c   1.000
_cell.angle_alpha   90.00
_cell.angle_beta   90.00
_cell.angle_gamma   90.00
#
_symmetry.space_group_name_H-M   'P 1'
#
loop_
_entity.id
_entity.type
_entity.pdbx_description
1 polymer ?
#
loop_
_entity_poly.entity_id
_entity_poly.type
_entity_poly.pdbx_seq_one_letter_code
_entity_poly.pdbx_strand_id
1 'polypeptide(L)'
;MARRIEVRTPSRIDLAGGWTDVPTYCERKTGEVVNIAINHYVRSKMEIDGDRKISLSYTTDMPTGSGLGTSGAMNVGFISTISNQFQSPLEAAEIAYQFEALLGNKGGRQDQWSSALGGINHLTFTGESVAVKSLKVSAEFSQWLEHHIMLFNSHITHVSGELHKSVWQRFLDGDKEINKGLDMIREAGLLMSSGVANESTQDVIDAMRLNSAGVDILGSELHQPFRDVLQDQTSSGVVEAWKAMGAGGGGVVGIIVSDTQYKGKLIDDLTARGWSHIPWQIDYDGAVSYTHLTLPTINWV
;
A
#
# COMPACT_ATOMS: atom_id res chain seq x y z
N MET A 1 -8.51 -28.98 23.86
CA MET A 1 -7.23 -28.59 23.23
C MET A 1 -7.31 -27.11 22.92
N ALA A 2 -6.37 -26.32 23.38
CA ALA A 2 -6.24 -24.95 22.96
C ALA A 2 -5.63 -24.93 21.54
N ARG A 3 -6.19 -24.10 20.67
CA ARG A 3 -5.68 -23.90 19.30
C ARG A 3 -5.31 -22.44 19.13
N ARG A 4 -4.12 -22.20 18.58
CA ARG A 4 -3.63 -20.87 18.27
C ARG A 4 -3.26 -20.82 16.80
N ILE A 5 -3.75 -19.83 16.11
CA ILE A 5 -3.42 -19.51 14.73
C ILE A 5 -2.85 -18.09 14.72
N GLU A 6 -1.69 -17.93 14.11
CA GLU A 6 -1.07 -16.63 13.88
C GLU A 6 -0.89 -16.43 12.37
N VAL A 7 -1.22 -15.23 11.90
CA VAL A 7 -1.04 -14.85 10.51
C VAL A 7 -0.23 -13.56 10.47
N ARG A 8 0.80 -13.55 9.66
CA ARG A 8 1.60 -12.37 9.33
C ARG A 8 1.21 -11.90 7.94
N THR A 9 0.84 -10.64 7.80
CA THR A 9 0.48 -10.00 6.53
C THR A 9 1.30 -8.74 6.32
N PRO A 10 1.97 -8.55 5.17
CA PRO A 10 2.75 -7.36 4.89
C PRO A 10 1.86 -6.15 4.60
N SER A 11 2.35 -4.98 4.96
CA SER A 11 1.88 -3.69 4.45
C SER A 11 2.39 -3.48 3.02
N ARG A 12 1.99 -2.39 2.36
CA ARG A 12 2.41 -2.10 0.98
C ARG A 12 2.79 -0.65 0.76
N ILE A 13 3.65 -0.42 -0.21
CA ILE A 13 3.82 0.88 -0.85
C ILE A 13 3.08 0.89 -2.18
N ASP A 14 2.42 1.99 -2.50
CA ASP A 14 1.78 2.27 -3.78
C ASP A 14 2.76 3.04 -4.66
N LEU A 15 3.33 2.38 -5.68
CA LEU A 15 4.29 3.01 -6.58
C LEU A 15 3.63 3.99 -7.54
N ALA A 16 2.49 3.61 -8.12
CA ALA A 16 1.66 4.46 -8.97
C ALA A 16 0.28 3.84 -9.19
N GLY A 17 -0.68 4.68 -9.53
CA GLY A 17 -2.02 4.25 -9.95
C GLY A 17 -3.08 4.25 -8.85
N GLY A 18 -2.72 4.36 -7.60
CA GLY A 18 -3.68 4.50 -6.49
C GLY A 18 -4.66 5.65 -6.75
N TRP A 19 -5.87 5.58 -6.22
CA TRP A 19 -7.11 6.23 -6.58
C TRP A 19 -7.91 5.48 -7.67
N THR A 20 -7.26 4.87 -8.68
CA THR A 20 -7.98 4.22 -9.78
C THR A 20 -8.51 2.83 -9.43
N ASP A 21 -8.12 2.29 -8.27
CA ASP A 21 -8.60 1.03 -7.67
C ASP A 21 -9.90 1.17 -6.86
N VAL A 22 -10.43 2.41 -6.72
CA VAL A 22 -11.69 2.67 -6.01
C VAL A 22 -12.88 2.30 -6.91
N PRO A 23 -13.93 1.62 -6.38
CA PRO A 23 -15.11 1.21 -7.16
C PRO A 23 -15.72 2.32 -7.99
N THR A 24 -15.83 3.54 -7.42
CA THR A 24 -16.36 4.71 -8.12
C THR A 24 -15.67 4.98 -9.47
N TYR A 25 -14.36 4.67 -9.57
CA TYR A 25 -13.61 4.79 -10.82
C TYR A 25 -13.65 3.51 -11.65
N CYS A 26 -13.30 2.36 -11.05
CA CYS A 26 -13.13 1.12 -11.81
C CYS A 26 -14.44 0.49 -12.31
N GLU A 27 -15.60 0.93 -11.82
CA GLU A 27 -16.91 0.60 -12.40
C GLU A 27 -17.19 1.31 -13.74
N ARG A 28 -16.45 2.37 -14.04
CA ARG A 28 -16.64 3.21 -15.27
C ARG A 28 -15.45 3.17 -16.21
N LYS A 29 -14.26 3.00 -15.65
CA LYS A 29 -12.98 2.97 -16.37
C LYS A 29 -12.11 1.86 -15.77
N THR A 30 -11.15 1.37 -16.54
CA THR A 30 -10.17 0.42 -16.00
C THR A 30 -9.18 1.14 -15.10
N GLY A 31 -9.00 0.66 -13.86
CA GLY A 31 -7.98 1.13 -12.94
C GLY A 31 -6.69 0.34 -13.06
N GLU A 32 -5.54 0.98 -12.87
CA GLU A 32 -4.22 0.38 -13.03
C GLU A 32 -3.31 0.78 -11.89
N VAL A 33 -2.87 -0.17 -11.07
CA VAL A 33 -2.05 0.10 -9.89
C VAL A 33 -0.84 -0.80 -9.85
N VAL A 34 0.32 -0.24 -9.53
CA VAL A 34 1.53 -1.01 -9.20
C VAL A 34 1.91 -0.78 -7.76
N ASN A 35 2.01 -1.86 -7.01
CA ASN A 35 2.39 -1.83 -5.60
C ASN A 35 3.48 -2.85 -5.26
N ILE A 36 4.11 -2.63 -4.11
CA ILE A 36 5.11 -3.54 -3.52
C ILE A 36 4.68 -3.88 -2.10
N ALA A 37 4.61 -5.15 -1.77
CA ALA A 37 4.50 -5.60 -0.39
C ALA A 37 5.84 -5.42 0.34
N ILE A 38 5.80 -4.93 1.57
CA ILE A 38 7.00 -4.57 2.34
C ILE A 38 7.04 -5.27 3.69
N ASN A 39 8.25 -5.43 4.24
CA ASN A 39 8.54 -6.12 5.50
C ASN A 39 8.07 -5.36 6.77
N HIS A 40 6.95 -4.65 6.67
CA HIS A 40 6.21 -4.10 7.81
C HIS A 40 4.87 -4.81 7.92
N TYR A 41 4.63 -5.44 9.05
CA TYR A 41 3.58 -6.45 9.17
C TYR A 41 2.45 -6.06 10.10
N VAL A 42 1.27 -6.57 9.77
CA VAL A 42 0.22 -6.83 10.74
C VAL A 42 0.33 -8.30 11.13
N ARG A 43 0.30 -8.57 12.45
CA ARG A 43 0.30 -9.92 13.01
C ARG A 43 -1.02 -10.15 13.69
N SER A 44 -1.87 -10.94 13.06
CA SER A 44 -3.19 -11.32 13.57
C SER A 44 -3.10 -12.65 14.31
N LYS A 45 -3.79 -12.76 15.44
CA LYS A 45 -3.77 -13.93 16.30
C LYS A 45 -5.18 -14.32 16.68
N MET A 46 -5.54 -15.58 16.47
CA MET A 46 -6.76 -16.20 17.00
C MET A 46 -6.37 -17.28 18.01
N GLU A 47 -7.00 -17.25 19.17
CA GLU A 47 -6.87 -18.26 20.21
C GLU A 47 -8.25 -18.83 20.55
N ILE A 48 -8.32 -20.16 20.64
CA ILE A 48 -9.50 -20.89 21.12
C ILE A 48 -9.06 -21.62 22.38
N ASP A 49 -9.63 -21.26 23.51
CA ASP A 49 -9.30 -21.87 24.80
C ASP A 49 -10.03 -23.23 25.04
N GLY A 50 -9.77 -23.81 26.20
CA GLY A 50 -10.41 -25.10 26.60
C GLY A 50 -11.94 -25.02 26.73
N ASP A 51 -12.47 -23.85 27.03
CA ASP A 51 -13.88 -23.53 27.18
C ASP A 51 -14.54 -23.10 25.87
N ARG A 52 -13.80 -23.21 24.75
CA ARG A 52 -14.21 -22.80 23.40
C ARG A 52 -14.42 -21.28 23.24
N LYS A 53 -13.90 -20.49 24.14
CA LYS A 53 -13.88 -19.03 23.98
C LYS A 53 -12.87 -18.65 22.92
N ILE A 54 -13.30 -17.83 21.97
CA ILE A 54 -12.47 -17.33 20.88
C ILE A 54 -12.04 -15.91 21.23
N SER A 55 -10.72 -15.66 21.14
CA SER A 55 -10.14 -14.32 21.19
C SER A 55 -9.40 -14.01 19.91
N LEU A 56 -9.55 -12.79 19.43
CA LEU A 56 -8.89 -12.26 18.25
C LEU A 56 -8.13 -11.00 18.67
N SER A 57 -6.89 -10.92 18.29
CA SER A 57 -6.03 -9.77 18.53
C SER A 57 -5.10 -9.53 17.37
N TYR A 58 -4.59 -8.32 17.25
CA TYR A 58 -3.55 -8.00 16.28
C TYR A 58 -2.54 -7.01 16.84
N THR A 59 -1.35 -7.02 16.28
CA THR A 59 -0.30 -6.01 16.46
C THR A 59 0.16 -5.54 15.10
N THR A 60 0.68 -4.33 15.00
CA THR A 60 1.14 -3.77 13.72
C THR A 60 2.44 -3.02 13.91
N ASP A 61 3.36 -3.16 12.94
CA ASP A 61 4.61 -2.43 12.90
C ASP A 61 4.38 -0.96 12.49
N MET A 62 3.31 -0.69 11.72
CA MET A 62 2.95 0.65 11.26
C MET A 62 1.53 1.02 11.73
N PRO A 63 1.31 2.27 12.15
CA PRO A 63 -0.02 2.70 12.59
C PRO A 63 -1.04 2.62 11.44
N THR A 64 -2.30 2.35 11.80
CA THR A 64 -3.42 2.49 10.87
C THR A 64 -3.52 3.94 10.42
N GLY A 65 -3.90 4.16 9.15
CA GLY A 65 -3.94 5.52 8.57
C GLY A 65 -2.58 6.06 8.13
N SER A 66 -1.51 5.27 8.19
CA SER A 66 -0.19 5.68 7.67
C SER A 66 -0.13 5.84 6.14
N GLY A 67 -1.11 5.31 5.42
CA GLY A 67 -1.10 5.25 3.95
C GLY A 67 -0.38 4.02 3.38
N LEU A 68 0.07 3.09 4.23
CA LEU A 68 0.79 1.87 3.84
C LEU A 68 -0.11 0.62 3.74
N GLY A 69 -1.42 0.76 3.64
CA GLY A 69 -2.34 -0.37 3.49
C GLY A 69 -2.51 -1.23 4.74
N THR A 70 -2.19 -0.70 5.92
CA THR A 70 -2.25 -1.44 7.20
C THR A 70 -3.66 -1.98 7.49
N SER A 71 -4.73 -1.26 7.11
CA SER A 71 -6.13 -1.71 7.27
C SER A 71 -6.41 -2.95 6.42
N GLY A 72 -6.04 -2.90 5.13
CA GLY A 72 -6.19 -4.06 4.22
C GLY A 72 -5.39 -5.27 4.69
N ALA A 73 -4.14 -5.07 5.14
CA ALA A 73 -3.30 -6.12 5.71
C ALA A 73 -3.95 -6.74 6.96
N MET A 74 -4.55 -5.92 7.84
CA MET A 74 -5.27 -6.39 9.02
C MET A 74 -6.46 -7.28 8.63
N ASN A 75 -7.26 -6.86 7.64
CA ASN A 75 -8.43 -7.62 7.19
C ASN A 75 -8.03 -8.95 6.56
N VAL A 76 -6.98 -8.98 5.71
CA VAL A 76 -6.43 -10.22 5.15
C VAL A 76 -5.94 -11.15 6.27
N GLY A 77 -5.19 -10.62 7.24
CA GLY A 77 -4.71 -11.38 8.38
C GLY A 77 -5.85 -11.96 9.21
N PHE A 78 -6.89 -11.16 9.46
CA PHE A 78 -8.06 -11.55 10.21
C PHE A 78 -8.82 -12.70 9.53
N ILE A 79 -9.15 -12.55 8.26
CA ILE A 79 -9.85 -13.58 7.47
C ILE A 79 -9.00 -14.85 7.40
N SER A 80 -7.68 -14.73 7.24
CA SER A 80 -6.77 -15.88 7.19
C SER A 80 -6.61 -16.61 8.54
N THR A 81 -6.92 -15.96 9.69
CA THR A 81 -6.98 -16.69 10.98
C THR A 81 -8.25 -17.51 11.14
N ILE A 82 -9.35 -17.08 10.52
CA ILE A 82 -10.66 -17.76 10.62
C ILE A 82 -10.71 -18.95 9.68
N SER A 83 -10.16 -18.84 8.48
CA SER A 83 -10.12 -19.90 7.49
C SER A 83 -8.70 -20.12 6.97
N ASN A 84 -8.28 -21.38 6.94
CA ASN A 84 -7.05 -21.83 6.29
C ASN A 84 -7.34 -22.68 5.03
N GLN A 85 -8.57 -22.61 4.53
CA GLN A 85 -9.04 -23.43 3.40
C GLN A 85 -9.18 -22.61 2.10
N PHE A 86 -8.53 -21.46 2.02
CA PHE A 86 -8.52 -20.70 0.78
C PHE A 86 -7.79 -21.47 -0.33
N GLN A 87 -8.39 -21.49 -1.50
CA GLN A 87 -7.82 -22.12 -2.69
C GLN A 87 -6.64 -21.31 -3.24
N SER A 88 -6.63 -19.99 -2.96
CA SER A 88 -5.55 -19.09 -3.37
C SER A 88 -5.47 -17.84 -2.47
N PRO A 89 -4.34 -17.14 -2.43
CA PRO A 89 -4.23 -15.84 -1.78
C PRO A 89 -5.23 -14.79 -2.30
N LEU A 90 -5.64 -14.91 -3.58
CA LEU A 90 -6.61 -14.00 -4.20
C LEU A 90 -8.01 -14.12 -3.57
N GLU A 91 -8.41 -15.33 -3.18
CA GLU A 91 -9.68 -15.55 -2.48
C GLU A 91 -9.67 -14.86 -1.10
N ALA A 92 -8.56 -14.96 -0.37
CA ALA A 92 -8.43 -14.27 0.91
C ALA A 92 -8.48 -12.74 0.75
N ALA A 93 -7.85 -12.20 -0.30
CA ALA A 93 -7.87 -10.78 -0.62
C ALA A 93 -9.30 -10.30 -0.95
N GLU A 94 -10.02 -11.04 -1.81
CA GLU A 94 -11.40 -10.70 -2.17
C GLU A 94 -12.33 -10.73 -0.96
N ILE A 95 -12.29 -11.79 -0.15
CA ILE A 95 -13.14 -11.91 1.05
C ILE A 95 -12.81 -10.78 2.04
N ALA A 96 -11.53 -10.44 2.22
CA ALA A 96 -11.11 -9.35 3.09
C ALA A 96 -11.64 -7.99 2.61
N TYR A 97 -11.62 -7.75 1.30
CA TYR A 97 -12.20 -6.55 0.71
C TYR A 97 -13.73 -6.50 0.89
N GLN A 98 -14.45 -7.59 0.58
CA GLN A 98 -15.90 -7.66 0.75
C GLN A 98 -16.31 -7.46 2.21
N PHE A 99 -15.56 -8.01 3.15
CA PHE A 99 -15.77 -7.78 4.57
C PHE A 99 -15.66 -6.30 4.95
N GLU A 100 -14.64 -5.60 4.45
CA GLU A 100 -14.43 -4.16 4.67
C GLU A 100 -15.55 -3.33 4.03
N ALA A 101 -15.97 -3.68 2.81
CA ALA A 101 -17.07 -3.03 2.10
C ALA A 101 -18.43 -3.19 2.81
N LEU A 102 -18.70 -4.36 3.40
CA LEU A 102 -19.91 -4.61 4.22
C LEU A 102 -19.93 -3.75 5.50
N LEU A 103 -18.76 -3.42 6.05
CA LEU A 103 -18.63 -2.50 7.19
C LEU A 103 -18.77 -1.02 6.79
N GLY A 104 -19.03 -0.74 5.51
CA GLY A 104 -19.27 0.61 4.98
C GLY A 104 -18.02 1.32 4.43
N ASN A 105 -16.86 0.67 4.44
CA ASN A 105 -15.63 1.22 3.87
C ASN A 105 -15.43 0.69 2.44
N LYS A 106 -15.85 1.47 1.45
CA LYS A 106 -15.67 1.18 0.02
C LYS A 106 -14.46 1.95 -0.54
N GLY A 107 -13.29 1.75 0.09
CA GLY A 107 -12.02 2.32 -0.34
C GLY A 107 -11.41 1.61 -1.55
N GLY A 108 -10.13 1.92 -1.83
CA GLY A 108 -9.35 1.21 -2.85
C GLY A 108 -9.15 -0.27 -2.51
N ARG A 109 -8.93 -1.08 -3.54
CA ARG A 109 -8.87 -2.55 -3.44
C ARG A 109 -7.44 -3.08 -3.41
N GLN A 110 -6.43 -2.27 -3.68
CA GLN A 110 -5.04 -2.73 -3.84
C GLN A 110 -4.43 -3.32 -2.57
N ASP A 111 -4.86 -2.85 -1.40
CA ASP A 111 -4.24 -3.18 -0.12
C ASP A 111 -4.34 -4.66 0.21
N GLN A 112 -5.54 -5.22 0.06
CA GLN A 112 -5.81 -6.62 0.35
C GLN A 112 -5.05 -7.55 -0.60
N TRP A 113 -4.99 -7.21 -1.90
CA TRP A 113 -4.25 -8.00 -2.90
C TRP A 113 -2.75 -7.97 -2.65
N SER A 114 -2.18 -6.80 -2.38
CA SER A 114 -0.76 -6.69 -2.06
C SER A 114 -0.38 -7.50 -0.82
N SER A 115 -1.16 -7.36 0.26
CA SER A 115 -0.92 -8.06 1.52
C SER A 115 -1.07 -9.58 1.41
N ALA A 116 -1.99 -10.05 0.57
CA ALA A 116 -2.20 -11.49 0.37
C ALA A 116 -1.11 -12.12 -0.49
N LEU A 117 -0.65 -11.41 -1.53
CA LEU A 117 0.25 -11.94 -2.56
C LEU A 117 1.73 -11.80 -2.23
N GLY A 118 2.13 -10.70 -1.57
CA GLY A 118 3.54 -10.33 -1.50
C GLY A 118 4.13 -9.88 -2.85
N GLY A 119 5.40 -9.50 -2.86
CA GLY A 119 6.15 -9.12 -4.06
C GLY A 119 5.72 -7.80 -4.68
N ILE A 120 6.00 -7.67 -5.98
CA ILE A 120 5.64 -6.50 -6.80
C ILE A 120 4.50 -6.91 -7.71
N ASN A 121 3.38 -6.19 -7.67
CA ASN A 121 2.20 -6.55 -8.44
C ASN A 121 1.68 -5.37 -9.26
N HIS A 122 1.32 -5.65 -10.50
CA HIS A 122 0.46 -4.81 -11.31
C HIS A 122 -0.96 -5.36 -11.22
N LEU A 123 -1.86 -4.54 -10.72
CA LEU A 123 -3.26 -4.86 -10.52
C LEU A 123 -4.11 -4.05 -11.50
N THR A 124 -4.94 -4.75 -12.28
CA THR A 124 -5.91 -4.13 -13.20
C THR A 124 -7.31 -4.34 -12.65
N PHE A 125 -8.03 -3.26 -12.39
CA PHE A 125 -9.38 -3.25 -11.84
C PHE A 125 -10.40 -2.91 -12.92
N THR A 126 -11.37 -3.80 -13.17
CA THR A 126 -12.44 -3.57 -14.14
C THR A 126 -13.76 -4.02 -13.54
N GLY A 127 -14.60 -3.04 -13.15
CA GLY A 127 -15.79 -3.34 -12.38
C GLY A 127 -15.45 -4.06 -11.08
N GLU A 128 -16.03 -5.24 -10.87
CA GLU A 128 -15.76 -6.10 -9.71
C GLU A 128 -14.50 -6.99 -9.88
N SER A 129 -13.98 -7.09 -11.10
CA SER A 129 -12.87 -7.98 -11.41
C SER A 129 -11.52 -7.35 -11.10
N VAL A 130 -10.59 -8.16 -10.61
CA VAL A 130 -9.18 -7.80 -10.40
C VAL A 130 -8.30 -8.81 -11.14
N ALA A 131 -7.56 -8.32 -12.14
CA ALA A 131 -6.50 -9.10 -12.78
C ALA A 131 -5.15 -8.77 -12.13
N VAL A 132 -4.34 -9.80 -11.88
CA VAL A 132 -3.04 -9.69 -11.23
C VAL A 132 -1.94 -10.12 -12.18
N LYS A 133 -0.92 -9.28 -12.31
CA LYS A 133 0.34 -9.60 -12.95
C LYS A 133 1.47 -9.37 -11.94
N SER A 134 2.02 -10.47 -11.40
CA SER A 134 3.24 -10.37 -10.57
C SER A 134 4.42 -9.98 -11.46
N LEU A 135 5.11 -8.91 -11.07
CA LEU A 135 6.27 -8.37 -11.78
C LEU A 135 7.53 -8.98 -11.15
N LYS A 136 8.18 -9.87 -11.91
CA LYS A 136 9.45 -10.46 -11.51
C LYS A 136 10.58 -9.60 -12.06
N VAL A 137 11.51 -9.24 -11.20
CA VAL A 137 12.66 -8.39 -11.52
C VAL A 137 13.96 -9.04 -11.07
N SER A 138 15.08 -8.58 -11.62
CA SER A 138 16.41 -9.02 -11.19
C SER A 138 16.71 -8.62 -9.73
N ALA A 139 17.70 -9.26 -9.14
CA ALA A 139 18.18 -8.89 -7.80
C ALA A 139 18.74 -7.47 -7.78
N GLU A 140 19.40 -7.07 -8.85
CA GLU A 140 19.97 -5.74 -9.03
C GLU A 140 18.87 -4.66 -9.04
N PHE A 141 17.78 -4.91 -9.76
CA PHE A 141 16.67 -3.96 -9.83
C PHE A 141 15.87 -3.93 -8.53
N SER A 142 15.68 -5.08 -7.86
CA SER A 142 15.10 -5.13 -6.50
C SER A 142 15.92 -4.28 -5.52
N GLN A 143 17.25 -4.40 -5.53
CA GLN A 143 18.14 -3.59 -4.70
C GLN A 143 18.06 -2.11 -5.07
N TRP A 144 17.95 -1.79 -6.37
CA TRP A 144 17.77 -0.40 -6.78
C TRP A 144 16.49 0.19 -6.19
N LEU A 145 15.35 -0.52 -6.28
CA LEU A 145 14.08 -0.09 -5.69
C LEU A 145 14.24 0.16 -4.17
N GLU A 146 14.81 -0.81 -3.44
CA GLU A 146 14.99 -0.74 -1.98
C GLU A 146 15.97 0.37 -1.55
N HIS A 147 16.96 0.68 -2.39
CA HIS A 147 17.97 1.67 -2.06
C HIS A 147 17.61 3.08 -2.50
N HIS A 148 16.87 3.26 -3.59
CA HIS A 148 16.54 4.59 -4.11
C HIS A 148 15.17 5.07 -3.66
N ILE A 149 14.23 4.17 -3.34
CA ILE A 149 12.95 4.56 -2.76
C ILE A 149 13.07 4.63 -1.25
N MET A 150 12.95 5.82 -0.69
CA MET A 150 12.97 6.06 0.75
C MET A 150 11.56 6.38 1.25
N LEU A 151 11.17 5.82 2.38
CA LEU A 151 9.88 6.08 3.00
C LEU A 151 10.06 6.98 4.22
N PHE A 152 9.21 8.00 4.33
CA PHE A 152 9.17 8.88 5.49
C PHE A 152 7.74 9.04 6.00
N ASN A 153 7.56 8.87 7.31
CA ASN A 153 6.32 9.25 7.97
C ASN A 153 6.39 10.74 8.31
N SER A 154 5.46 11.51 7.76
CA SER A 154 5.36 12.95 8.03
C SER A 154 4.77 13.27 9.40
N HIS A 155 4.15 12.30 10.08
CA HIS A 155 3.37 12.46 11.31
C HIS A 155 2.19 13.44 11.19
N ILE A 156 1.89 13.89 9.98
CA ILE A 156 0.72 14.74 9.72
C ILE A 156 -0.50 13.82 9.66
N THR A 157 -1.48 14.12 10.52
CA THR A 157 -2.74 13.38 10.55
C THR A 157 -3.60 13.74 9.34
N HIS A 158 -4.17 12.73 8.67
CA HIS A 158 -5.01 12.95 7.48
C HIS A 158 -6.20 13.89 7.74
N VAL A 159 -6.33 14.92 6.94
CA VAL A 159 -7.49 15.83 6.90
C VAL A 159 -8.40 15.53 5.69
N SER A 160 -8.23 14.38 5.06
CA SER A 160 -8.63 14.14 3.66
C SER A 160 -10.05 13.61 3.41
N GLY A 161 -10.83 13.25 4.43
CA GLY A 161 -12.12 12.58 4.20
C GLY A 161 -13.14 13.39 3.39
N GLU A 162 -13.25 14.71 3.62
CA GLU A 162 -14.15 15.57 2.86
C GLU A 162 -13.61 15.87 1.45
N LEU A 163 -12.29 16.05 1.33
CA LEU A 163 -11.64 16.28 0.04
C LEU A 163 -11.79 15.07 -0.89
N HIS A 164 -11.64 13.85 -0.35
CA HIS A 164 -11.89 12.63 -1.12
C HIS A 164 -13.33 12.53 -1.61
N LYS A 165 -14.29 12.83 -0.75
CA LYS A 165 -15.72 12.86 -1.14
C LYS A 165 -15.97 13.89 -2.25
N SER A 166 -15.34 15.07 -2.15
CA SER A 166 -15.43 16.10 -3.17
C SER A 166 -14.87 15.65 -4.52
N VAL A 167 -13.69 15.01 -4.53
CA VAL A 167 -13.09 14.47 -5.76
C VAL A 167 -14.04 13.47 -6.42
N TRP A 168 -14.59 12.51 -5.67
CA TRP A 168 -15.48 11.51 -6.21
C TRP A 168 -16.81 12.09 -6.69
N GLN A 169 -17.37 13.09 -6.00
CA GLN A 169 -18.57 13.75 -6.45
C GLN A 169 -18.33 14.48 -7.77
N ARG A 170 -17.24 15.24 -7.89
CA ARG A 170 -16.86 15.94 -9.13
C ARG A 170 -16.60 14.95 -10.28
N PHE A 171 -16.00 13.80 -9.99
CA PHE A 171 -15.83 12.73 -11.00
C PHE A 171 -17.18 12.22 -11.50
N LEU A 172 -18.13 11.97 -10.60
CA LEU A 172 -19.47 11.51 -10.93
C LEU A 172 -20.26 12.54 -11.74
N ASP A 173 -20.04 13.83 -11.47
CA ASP A 173 -20.64 14.96 -12.17
C ASP A 173 -19.97 15.24 -13.54
N GLY A 174 -18.93 14.48 -13.91
CA GLY A 174 -18.25 14.57 -15.20
C GLY A 174 -17.25 15.72 -15.31
N ASP A 175 -16.72 16.22 -14.18
CA ASP A 175 -15.70 17.27 -14.16
C ASP A 175 -14.47 16.85 -14.99
N LYS A 176 -14.12 17.66 -16.01
CA LYS A 176 -13.07 17.35 -16.97
C LYS A 176 -11.68 17.34 -16.35
N GLU A 177 -11.41 18.25 -15.40
CA GLU A 177 -10.10 18.31 -14.74
C GLU A 177 -9.90 17.11 -13.81
N ILE A 178 -10.91 16.73 -13.04
CA ILE A 178 -10.85 15.51 -12.20
C ILE A 178 -10.67 14.27 -13.08
N ASN A 179 -11.40 14.15 -14.18
CA ASN A 179 -11.23 13.05 -15.13
C ASN A 179 -9.81 13.01 -15.70
N LYS A 180 -9.22 14.16 -16.08
CA LYS A 180 -7.86 14.28 -16.55
C LYS A 180 -6.85 13.85 -15.49
N GLY A 181 -7.00 14.30 -14.24
CA GLY A 181 -6.11 13.91 -13.14
C GLY A 181 -6.14 12.40 -12.88
N LEU A 182 -7.33 11.79 -12.84
CA LEU A 182 -7.47 10.34 -12.68
C LEU A 182 -6.92 9.54 -13.88
N ASP A 183 -7.11 10.04 -15.10
CA ASP A 183 -6.54 9.39 -16.30
C ASP A 183 -5.00 9.46 -16.28
N MET A 184 -4.40 10.56 -15.83
CA MET A 184 -2.94 10.66 -15.63
C MET A 184 -2.43 9.68 -14.57
N ILE A 185 -3.16 9.52 -13.45
CA ILE A 185 -2.81 8.55 -12.41
C ILE A 185 -2.88 7.12 -12.97
N ARG A 186 -3.89 6.79 -13.77
CA ARG A 186 -4.00 5.49 -14.45
C ARG A 186 -2.85 5.26 -15.43
N GLU A 187 -2.50 6.26 -16.25
CA GLU A 187 -1.37 6.21 -17.18
C GLU A 187 -0.05 6.01 -16.43
N ALA A 188 0.11 6.65 -15.28
CA ALA A 188 1.24 6.44 -14.40
C ALA A 188 1.33 4.98 -13.91
N GLY A 189 0.22 4.33 -13.59
CA GLY A 189 0.17 2.90 -13.26
C GLY A 189 0.66 2.02 -14.40
N LEU A 190 0.23 2.29 -15.64
CA LEU A 190 0.69 1.57 -16.82
C LEU A 190 2.18 1.80 -17.11
N LEU A 191 2.66 3.05 -17.03
CA LEU A 191 4.07 3.39 -17.21
C LEU A 191 4.93 2.73 -16.13
N MET A 192 4.48 2.76 -14.87
CA MET A 192 5.16 2.07 -13.76
C MET A 192 5.26 0.57 -14.01
N SER A 193 4.17 -0.08 -14.46
CA SER A 193 4.18 -1.50 -14.79
C SER A 193 5.18 -1.83 -15.90
N SER A 194 5.25 -1.01 -16.95
CA SER A 194 6.24 -1.15 -18.01
C SER A 194 7.66 -0.92 -17.50
N GLY A 195 7.87 0.15 -16.73
CA GLY A 195 9.18 0.50 -16.16
C GLY A 195 9.74 -0.60 -15.28
N VAL A 196 8.92 -1.16 -14.39
CA VAL A 196 9.32 -2.29 -13.53
C VAL A 196 9.57 -3.55 -14.35
N ALA A 197 8.70 -3.89 -15.31
CA ALA A 197 8.85 -5.09 -16.12
C ALA A 197 10.09 -5.06 -17.03
N ASN A 198 10.51 -3.86 -17.48
CA ASN A 198 11.71 -3.64 -18.30
C ASN A 198 12.93 -3.22 -17.48
N GLU A 199 12.80 -3.13 -16.15
CA GLU A 199 13.86 -2.67 -15.25
C GLU A 199 14.40 -1.27 -15.60
N SER A 200 13.52 -0.40 -16.12
CA SER A 200 13.82 0.98 -16.50
C SER A 200 13.66 1.92 -15.31
N THR A 201 14.75 2.33 -14.70
CA THR A 201 14.74 3.28 -13.58
C THR A 201 14.12 4.61 -13.96
N GLN A 202 14.38 5.07 -15.19
CA GLN A 202 13.82 6.33 -15.70
C GLN A 202 12.29 6.27 -15.80
N ASP A 203 11.73 5.17 -16.34
CA ASP A 203 10.27 5.02 -16.46
C ASP A 203 9.60 4.95 -15.08
N VAL A 204 10.25 4.35 -14.08
CA VAL A 204 9.77 4.33 -12.69
C VAL A 204 9.72 5.76 -12.10
N ILE A 205 10.78 6.55 -12.32
CA ILE A 205 10.83 7.95 -11.88
C ILE A 205 9.74 8.76 -12.56
N ASP A 206 9.62 8.65 -13.88
CA ASP A 206 8.66 9.42 -14.67
C ASP A 206 7.21 9.00 -14.35
N ALA A 207 6.95 7.72 -14.10
CA ALA A 207 5.65 7.23 -13.64
C ALA A 207 5.27 7.83 -12.28
N MET A 208 6.20 7.90 -11.32
CA MET A 208 5.93 8.50 -10.01
C MET A 208 5.67 10.01 -10.14
N ARG A 209 6.41 10.71 -11.00
CA ARG A 209 6.19 12.14 -11.32
C ARG A 209 4.80 12.37 -11.93
N LEU A 210 4.44 11.54 -12.92
CA LEU A 210 3.14 11.61 -13.60
C LEU A 210 1.98 11.37 -12.62
N ASN A 211 2.13 10.36 -11.73
CA ASN A 211 1.16 10.09 -10.68
C ASN A 211 0.95 11.31 -9.77
N SER A 212 2.05 11.93 -9.31
CA SER A 212 1.99 13.09 -8.43
C SER A 212 1.35 14.29 -9.12
N ALA A 213 1.65 14.53 -10.40
CA ALA A 213 1.02 15.56 -11.19
C ALA A 213 -0.49 15.33 -11.36
N GLY A 214 -0.91 14.07 -11.53
CA GLY A 214 -2.33 13.70 -11.57
C GLY A 214 -3.04 14.00 -10.24
N VAL A 215 -2.44 13.62 -9.11
CA VAL A 215 -3.00 13.92 -7.77
C VAL A 215 -3.09 15.42 -7.51
N ASP A 216 -2.14 16.22 -7.97
CA ASP A 216 -2.18 17.67 -7.86
C ASP A 216 -3.40 18.30 -8.56
N ILE A 217 -3.85 17.70 -9.67
CA ILE A 217 -5.09 18.10 -10.37
C ILE A 217 -6.33 17.73 -9.57
N LEU A 218 -6.31 16.61 -8.83
CA LEU A 218 -7.43 16.24 -7.96
C LEU A 218 -7.62 17.24 -6.82
N GLY A 219 -6.52 17.75 -6.26
CA GLY A 219 -6.50 18.76 -5.22
C GLY A 219 -5.06 18.99 -4.72
N SER A 220 -4.55 20.20 -4.91
CA SER A 220 -3.18 20.56 -4.51
C SER A 220 -2.93 20.38 -3.01
N GLU A 221 -3.97 20.47 -2.19
CA GLU A 221 -3.95 20.30 -0.74
C GLU A 221 -3.54 18.87 -0.33
N LEU A 222 -3.78 17.88 -1.20
CA LEU A 222 -3.35 16.49 -0.96
C LEU A 222 -1.84 16.34 -0.87
N HIS A 223 -1.10 17.18 -1.59
CA HIS A 223 0.35 17.15 -1.65
C HIS A 223 1.04 18.31 -0.92
N GLN A 224 0.30 19.36 -0.56
CA GLN A 224 0.88 20.57 0.07
C GLN A 224 1.77 20.25 1.28
N PRO A 225 1.36 19.36 2.23
CA PRO A 225 2.18 19.06 3.39
C PRO A 225 3.56 18.46 3.07
N PHE A 226 3.66 17.76 1.94
CA PHE A 226 4.91 17.15 1.48
C PHE A 226 5.72 18.11 0.62
N ARG A 227 5.06 18.87 -0.24
CA ARG A 227 5.67 19.82 -1.17
C ARG A 227 6.47 20.87 -0.42
N ASP A 228 5.89 21.47 0.62
CA ASP A 228 6.54 22.52 1.42
C ASP A 228 7.84 22.04 2.08
N VAL A 229 7.91 20.73 2.39
CA VAL A 229 9.09 20.14 3.01
C VAL A 229 10.13 19.71 1.97
N LEU A 230 9.69 19.22 0.80
CA LEU A 230 10.56 18.60 -0.22
C LEU A 230 11.00 19.56 -1.33
N GLN A 231 10.54 20.81 -1.31
CA GLN A 231 10.80 21.77 -2.39
C GLN A 231 12.30 21.99 -2.65
N ASP A 232 13.09 22.18 -1.59
CA ASP A 232 14.52 22.45 -1.70
C ASP A 232 15.27 21.23 -2.27
N GLN A 233 14.94 20.03 -1.79
CA GLN A 233 15.57 18.77 -2.22
C GLN A 233 15.20 18.43 -3.67
N THR A 234 13.98 18.73 -4.09
CA THR A 234 13.54 18.55 -5.48
C THR A 234 14.22 19.58 -6.40
N SER A 235 14.28 20.84 -5.99
CA SER A 235 14.92 21.90 -6.78
C SER A 235 16.42 21.72 -6.93
N SER A 236 17.08 21.10 -5.94
CA SER A 236 18.52 20.79 -6.00
C SER A 236 18.85 19.50 -6.75
N GLY A 237 17.84 18.73 -7.20
CA GLY A 237 18.02 17.46 -7.88
C GLY A 237 18.42 16.29 -6.96
N VAL A 238 18.36 16.44 -5.64
CA VAL A 238 18.56 15.36 -4.68
C VAL A 238 17.39 14.37 -4.71
N VAL A 239 16.17 14.90 -4.86
CA VAL A 239 14.93 14.15 -5.01
C VAL A 239 14.47 14.17 -6.46
N GLU A 240 14.44 13.00 -7.10
CA GLU A 240 13.96 12.84 -8.48
C GLU A 240 12.44 12.82 -8.57
N ALA A 241 11.79 12.10 -7.68
CA ALA A 241 10.35 11.99 -7.63
C ALA A 241 9.89 11.71 -6.19
N TRP A 242 8.65 12.01 -5.90
CA TRP A 242 8.01 11.66 -4.63
C TRP A 242 6.49 11.54 -4.81
N LYS A 243 5.85 10.77 -3.95
CA LYS A 243 4.38 10.70 -3.87
C LYS A 243 3.91 10.27 -2.48
N ALA A 244 2.70 10.65 -2.11
CA ALA A 244 2.03 10.09 -0.94
C ALA A 244 1.73 8.59 -1.16
N MET A 245 2.00 7.75 -0.18
CA MET A 245 1.78 6.29 -0.26
C MET A 245 0.32 5.88 -0.06
N GLY A 246 -0.50 6.81 0.43
CA GLY A 246 -1.96 6.70 0.51
C GLY A 246 -2.63 7.74 -0.38
N ALA A 247 -3.84 8.14 0.01
CA ALA A 247 -4.64 9.10 -0.76
C ALA A 247 -4.17 10.56 -0.66
N GLY A 248 -3.13 10.85 0.09
CA GLY A 248 -2.58 12.20 0.31
C GLY A 248 -3.10 12.88 1.57
N GLY A 249 -2.69 14.12 1.81
CA GLY A 249 -3.08 14.91 2.98
C GLY A 249 -2.32 14.60 4.27
N GLY A 250 -1.36 13.68 4.24
CA GLY A 250 -0.55 13.26 5.39
C GLY A 250 -0.09 11.80 5.31
N GLY A 251 0.43 11.28 6.40
CA GLY A 251 0.95 9.91 6.50
C GLY A 251 2.33 9.74 5.87
N VAL A 252 2.53 8.63 5.16
CA VAL A 252 3.83 8.26 4.58
C VAL A 252 3.97 8.78 3.15
N VAL A 253 5.15 9.33 2.86
CA VAL A 253 5.61 9.72 1.53
C VAL A 253 6.76 8.81 1.10
N GLY A 254 6.73 8.39 -0.16
CA GLY A 254 7.85 7.72 -0.83
C GLY A 254 8.61 8.71 -1.70
N ILE A 255 9.92 8.66 -1.61
CA ILE A 255 10.85 9.59 -2.25
C ILE A 255 11.87 8.79 -3.04
N ILE A 256 12.07 9.08 -4.32
CA ILE A 256 13.17 8.53 -5.12
C ILE A 256 14.33 9.51 -5.06
N VAL A 257 15.47 9.06 -4.52
CA VAL A 257 16.71 9.83 -4.50
C VAL A 257 17.50 9.62 -5.79
N SER A 258 18.13 10.69 -6.29
CA SER A 258 18.96 10.64 -7.52
C SER A 258 20.21 9.79 -7.33
N ASP A 259 20.79 9.78 -6.13
CA ASP A 259 21.96 8.99 -5.79
C ASP A 259 21.89 8.59 -4.31
N THR A 260 22.31 7.36 -4.00
CA THR A 260 22.29 6.81 -2.64
C THR A 260 23.22 7.52 -1.67
N GLN A 261 24.23 8.26 -2.16
CA GLN A 261 25.09 9.11 -1.33
C GLN A 261 24.33 10.22 -0.60
N TYR A 262 23.16 10.64 -1.11
CA TYR A 262 22.33 11.69 -0.49
C TYR A 262 21.45 11.17 0.65
N LYS A 263 21.31 9.84 0.82
CA LYS A 263 20.38 9.25 1.80
C LYS A 263 20.62 9.75 3.22
N GLY A 264 21.87 9.73 3.69
CA GLY A 264 22.20 10.16 5.05
C GLY A 264 21.79 11.61 5.30
N LYS A 265 22.18 12.51 4.40
CA LYS A 265 21.80 13.92 4.51
C LYS A 265 20.29 14.13 4.45
N LEU A 266 19.60 13.41 3.54
CA LEU A 266 18.13 13.52 3.42
C LEU A 266 17.43 13.05 4.70
N ILE A 267 17.91 11.96 5.33
CA ILE A 267 17.38 11.49 6.61
C ILE A 267 17.55 12.57 7.69
N ASP A 268 18.74 13.15 7.81
CA ASP A 268 19.04 14.20 8.80
C ASP A 268 18.14 15.43 8.57
N ASP A 269 18.07 15.92 7.33
CA ASP A 269 17.30 17.10 6.95
C ASP A 269 15.78 16.91 7.23
N LEU A 270 15.21 15.76 6.87
CA LEU A 270 13.79 15.48 7.08
C LEU A 270 13.47 15.17 8.54
N THR A 271 14.38 14.51 9.27
CA THR A 271 14.23 14.29 10.72
C THR A 271 14.24 15.61 11.48
N ALA A 272 15.09 16.57 11.10
CA ALA A 272 15.09 17.90 11.67
C ALA A 272 13.77 18.67 11.44
N ARG A 273 13.00 18.28 10.41
CA ARG A 273 11.65 18.81 10.11
C ARG A 273 10.52 17.96 10.76
N GLY A 274 10.86 17.00 11.62
CA GLY A 274 9.91 16.18 12.38
C GLY A 274 9.41 14.92 11.66
N TRP A 275 10.00 14.56 10.50
CA TRP A 275 9.66 13.33 9.80
C TRP A 275 10.48 12.15 10.32
N SER A 276 9.97 10.93 10.17
CA SER A 276 10.70 9.71 10.56
C SER A 276 10.95 8.84 9.35
N HIS A 277 12.22 8.47 9.12
CA HIS A 277 12.60 7.51 8.09
C HIS A 277 12.09 6.10 8.46
N ILE A 278 11.54 5.39 7.47
CA ILE A 278 11.05 4.02 7.59
C ILE A 278 11.92 3.14 6.68
N PRO A 279 12.87 2.37 7.24
CA PRO A 279 13.62 1.38 6.45
C PRO A 279 12.66 0.26 6.02
N TRP A 280 12.83 -0.23 4.79
CA TRP A 280 11.95 -1.25 4.23
C TRP A 280 12.69 -2.16 3.26
N GLN A 281 12.12 -3.33 3.03
CA GLN A 281 12.53 -4.30 2.02
C GLN A 281 11.29 -4.93 1.40
N ILE A 282 11.44 -5.52 0.21
CA ILE A 282 10.36 -6.24 -0.46
C ILE A 282 10.02 -7.51 0.34
N ASP A 283 8.75 -7.71 0.65
CA ASP A 283 8.24 -8.98 1.17
C ASP A 283 7.69 -9.81 0.00
N TYR A 284 8.28 -10.96 -0.26
CA TYR A 284 7.87 -11.86 -1.34
C TYR A 284 6.88 -12.95 -0.90
N ASP A 285 6.67 -13.11 0.41
CA ASP A 285 5.90 -14.22 0.97
C ASP A 285 4.40 -13.93 1.00
N GLY A 286 4.00 -12.65 1.15
CA GLY A 286 2.61 -12.28 1.35
C GLY A 286 2.05 -12.74 2.71
N ALA A 287 0.79 -13.17 2.71
CA ALA A 287 0.14 -13.66 3.92
C ALA A 287 0.67 -15.05 4.30
N VAL A 288 1.31 -15.16 5.49
CA VAL A 288 1.85 -16.42 6.02
C VAL A 288 1.12 -16.81 7.29
N SER A 289 0.58 -18.04 7.32
CA SER A 289 -0.15 -18.60 8.48
C SER A 289 0.71 -19.60 9.24
N TYR A 290 0.73 -19.48 10.57
CA TYR A 290 1.37 -20.39 11.51
C TYR A 290 0.32 -21.00 12.43
N THR A 291 0.20 -22.33 12.46
CA THR A 291 -0.73 -23.04 13.33
C THR A 291 0.03 -23.75 14.44
N HIS A 292 -0.27 -23.44 15.69
CA HIS A 292 0.25 -24.12 16.87
C HIS A 292 -0.85 -24.95 17.50
N LEU A 293 -0.65 -26.28 17.56
CA LEU A 293 -1.47 -27.21 18.32
C LEU A 293 -0.76 -27.53 19.62
N THR A 294 -1.29 -27.11 20.76
CA THR A 294 -0.80 -27.61 22.06
C THR A 294 -1.39 -29.00 22.30
N LEU A 295 -0.52 -30.01 22.27
CA LEU A 295 -0.90 -31.35 22.73
C LEU A 295 -1.24 -31.28 24.21
N PRO A 296 -2.29 -32.03 24.68
CA PRO A 296 -2.55 -32.12 26.10
C PRO A 296 -1.32 -32.74 26.79
N THR A 297 -0.85 -32.12 27.85
CA THR A 297 0.15 -32.70 28.72
C THR A 297 -0.45 -33.96 29.31
N ILE A 298 0.03 -35.12 28.90
CA ILE A 298 -0.39 -36.40 29.53
C ILE A 298 0.35 -36.43 30.86
N ASN A 299 -0.34 -36.05 31.93
CA ASN A 299 0.13 -36.34 33.26
C ASN A 299 -0.06 -37.86 33.50
N TRP A 300 1.05 -38.59 33.44
CA TRP A 300 1.08 -39.95 33.95
C TRP A 300 0.97 -39.86 35.45
N VAL A 301 -0.14 -40.36 36.00
CA VAL A 301 -0.32 -40.66 37.42
C VAL A 301 0.09 -42.11 37.65
#